data_ace822942405ee1bdd261353a352161f
#
_entry.id   ace822942405ee1bdd261353a352161f
#
_cell.length_a   1.000
_cell.length_b   1.000
_cell.length_c   1.000
_cell.angle_alpha   90.00
_cell.angle_beta   90.00
_cell.angle_gamma   90.00
#
_symmetry.space_group_name_H-M   'P 1'
#
loop_
_entity.id
_entity.type
_entity.pdbx_description
1 polymer ?
#
loop_
_entity_poly.entity_id
_entity_poly.type
_entity_poly.pdbx_seq_one_letter_code
_entity_poly.pdbx_strand_id
1 'polypeptide(L)'
;MTKNTKLYFMILLVLISVTIGYAFVTKYSFTGDYYLNKIKKQYHLDDFVYSNIEDSEYFNESISTLDELEKSSDLIVKVKPDDGKLFYNSIERQVKIIDIYRDKDSLKKGDTIYIQEPFSISYLKGMESMNSEKGYVLMNSNQEYILFLKHLDKADGYKYKDNEKITYVPVSTRLSKYCRQEKPLLVNASKIEDGELYYKDFKTSSAIFIKTEEWNRYNAIASQIYDKYK
;
A
#
# COMPACT_ATOMS: atom_id res chain seq x y z
N MET A 1 45.99 6.67 36.85
CA MET A 1 44.54 6.37 36.92
C MET A 1 44.29 5.53 38.13
N THR A 2 43.45 6.00 39.05
CA THR A 2 43.17 5.31 40.32
C THR A 2 42.31 4.05 40.05
N LYS A 3 42.31 3.10 41.01
CA LYS A 3 41.51 1.86 40.91
C LYS A 3 40.00 2.15 40.71
N ASN A 4 39.49 3.20 41.36
CA ASN A 4 38.10 3.65 41.28
C ASN A 4 37.78 4.23 39.88
N THR A 5 38.72 4.95 39.25
CA THR A 5 38.54 5.47 37.89
C THR A 5 38.43 4.35 36.85
N LYS A 6 39.28 3.31 37.00
CA LYS A 6 39.20 2.12 36.11
C LYS A 6 37.88 1.39 36.25
N LEU A 7 37.38 1.21 37.49
CA LEU A 7 36.08 0.59 37.76
C LEU A 7 34.95 1.38 37.14
N TYR A 8 34.95 2.71 37.26
CA TYR A 8 33.93 3.59 36.67
C TYR A 8 33.90 3.44 35.13
N PHE A 9 35.04 3.48 34.46
CA PHE A 9 35.12 3.29 33.02
C PHE A 9 34.61 1.89 32.57
N MET A 10 34.90 0.85 33.35
CA MET A 10 34.46 -0.50 33.07
C MET A 10 32.93 -0.57 33.15
N ILE A 11 32.29 -0.01 34.20
CA ILE A 11 30.83 0.04 34.35
C ILE A 11 30.19 0.83 33.19
N LEU A 12 30.77 1.98 32.83
CA LEU A 12 30.28 2.80 31.74
C LEU A 12 30.33 2.04 30.40
N LEU A 13 31.38 1.30 30.14
CA LEU A 13 31.56 0.52 28.93
C LEU A 13 30.54 -0.62 28.85
N VAL A 14 30.24 -1.28 29.97
CA VAL A 14 29.20 -2.32 30.05
C VAL A 14 27.83 -1.69 29.78
N LEU A 15 27.50 -0.55 30.36
CA LEU A 15 26.22 0.14 30.13
C LEU A 15 26.04 0.53 28.67
N ILE A 16 27.08 1.08 28.02
CA ILE A 16 27.06 1.40 26.59
C ILE A 16 26.84 0.14 25.75
N SER A 17 27.52 -0.95 26.07
CA SER A 17 27.37 -2.20 25.33
C SER A 17 25.97 -2.79 25.45
N VAL A 18 25.37 -2.73 26.64
CA VAL A 18 23.99 -3.17 26.91
C VAL A 18 22.98 -2.29 26.13
N THR A 19 23.16 -0.96 26.16
CA THR A 19 22.26 -0.05 25.41
C THR A 19 22.36 -0.25 23.89
N ILE A 20 23.56 -0.45 23.37
CA ILE A 20 23.76 -0.77 21.95
C ILE A 20 23.09 -2.12 21.61
N GLY A 21 23.30 -3.15 22.43
CA GLY A 21 22.69 -4.46 22.23
C GLY A 21 21.16 -4.36 22.25
N TYR A 22 20.59 -3.63 23.20
CA TYR A 22 19.16 -3.39 23.29
C TYR A 22 18.61 -2.63 22.06
N ALA A 23 19.33 -1.60 21.61
CA ALA A 23 18.96 -0.87 20.40
C ALA A 23 18.94 -1.76 19.15
N PHE A 24 19.91 -2.68 19.00
CA PHE A 24 19.91 -3.65 17.90
C PHE A 24 18.72 -4.60 17.99
N VAL A 25 18.45 -5.18 19.16
CA VAL A 25 17.29 -6.09 19.36
C VAL A 25 15.99 -5.35 19.06
N THR A 26 15.84 -4.13 19.55
CA THR A 26 14.65 -3.29 19.28
C THR A 26 14.52 -2.99 17.78
N LYS A 27 15.63 -2.60 17.12
CA LYS A 27 15.63 -2.38 15.67
C LYS A 27 15.17 -3.64 14.91
N TYR A 28 15.70 -4.81 15.24
CA TYR A 28 15.29 -6.08 14.62
C TYR A 28 13.83 -6.43 14.90
N SER A 29 13.32 -6.09 16.09
CA SER A 29 11.90 -6.27 16.44
C SER A 29 10.97 -5.38 15.61
N PHE A 30 11.39 -4.15 15.29
CA PHE A 30 10.62 -3.21 14.46
C PHE A 30 10.83 -3.38 12.95
N THR A 31 11.96 -3.95 12.52
CA THR A 31 12.27 -4.21 11.11
C THR A 31 12.00 -5.64 10.68
N GLY A 32 11.22 -6.40 11.45
CA GLY A 32 10.76 -7.72 11.02
C GLY A 32 10.06 -7.58 9.67
N ASP A 33 10.60 -8.25 8.63
CA ASP A 33 9.99 -8.31 7.31
C ASP A 33 8.65 -9.06 7.39
N TYR A 34 7.59 -8.33 7.70
CA TYR A 34 6.23 -8.85 7.77
C TYR A 34 5.66 -8.92 6.36
N TYR A 35 6.09 -9.92 5.60
CA TYR A 35 5.53 -10.21 4.30
C TYR A 35 4.09 -10.72 4.43
N LEU A 36 3.22 -10.27 3.54
CA LEU A 36 1.80 -10.66 3.51
C LEU A 36 1.62 -12.18 3.51
N ASN A 37 2.46 -12.92 2.77
CA ASN A 37 2.39 -14.37 2.72
C ASN A 37 2.71 -15.05 4.08
N LYS A 38 3.58 -14.46 4.90
CA LYS A 38 3.82 -14.93 6.27
C LYS A 38 2.60 -14.69 7.16
N ILE A 39 2.02 -13.47 7.05
CA ILE A 39 0.83 -13.10 7.82
C ILE A 39 -0.35 -13.98 7.43
N LYS A 40 -0.58 -14.21 6.13
CA LYS A 40 -1.62 -15.12 5.62
C LYS A 40 -1.49 -16.54 6.12
N LYS A 41 -0.26 -17.03 6.34
CA LYS A 41 -0.01 -18.37 6.91
C LYS A 41 -0.23 -18.43 8.42
N GLN A 42 0.02 -17.33 9.11
CA GLN A 42 -0.08 -17.25 10.57
C GLN A 42 -1.50 -16.91 11.05
N TYR A 43 -2.24 -16.14 10.29
CA TYR A 43 -3.57 -15.64 10.63
C TYR A 43 -4.58 -16.03 9.56
N HIS A 44 -5.80 -16.37 9.98
CA HIS A 44 -6.94 -16.60 9.08
C HIS A 44 -7.51 -15.24 8.59
N LEU A 45 -6.80 -14.57 7.66
CA LEU A 45 -7.17 -13.24 7.21
C LEU A 45 -8.59 -13.16 6.63
N ASP A 46 -9.14 -14.25 6.13
CA ASP A 46 -10.48 -14.33 5.56
C ASP A 46 -11.58 -13.90 6.57
N ASP A 47 -11.31 -14.02 7.86
CA ASP A 47 -12.24 -13.66 8.94
C ASP A 47 -11.97 -12.24 9.52
N PHE A 48 -10.98 -11.52 8.99
CA PHE A 48 -10.69 -10.16 9.42
C PHE A 48 -11.75 -9.20 8.89
N VAL A 49 -12.23 -8.34 9.80
CA VAL A 49 -13.26 -7.35 9.47
C VAL A 49 -12.67 -6.22 8.65
N TYR A 50 -13.41 -5.76 7.65
CA TYR A 50 -13.07 -4.56 6.90
C TYR A 50 -13.26 -3.31 7.78
N SER A 51 -12.28 -2.42 7.75
CA SER A 51 -12.36 -1.10 8.38
C SER A 51 -12.01 -0.03 7.33
N ASN A 52 -12.90 0.93 7.17
CA ASN A 52 -12.71 2.03 6.23
C ASN A 52 -12.10 3.25 6.93
N ILE A 53 -11.02 3.79 6.37
CA ILE A 53 -10.40 5.04 6.81
C ILE A 53 -10.77 6.11 5.80
N GLU A 54 -11.46 7.17 6.23
CA GLU A 54 -11.96 8.21 5.31
C GLU A 54 -11.19 9.53 5.35
N ASP A 55 -10.30 9.72 6.31
CA ASP A 55 -9.76 11.04 6.67
C ASP A 55 -8.54 11.50 5.85
N SER A 56 -8.09 10.75 4.86
CA SER A 56 -6.92 11.16 4.09
C SER A 56 -7.29 12.08 2.92
N GLU A 57 -6.76 13.29 2.94
CA GLU A 57 -6.75 14.23 1.81
C GLU A 57 -5.60 13.94 0.82
N TYR A 58 -4.78 12.93 1.08
CA TYR A 58 -3.59 12.62 0.29
C TYR A 58 -3.90 12.15 -1.12
N PHE A 59 -5.04 11.47 -1.31
CA PHE A 59 -5.49 10.91 -2.57
C PHE A 59 -6.53 11.79 -3.24
N ASN A 60 -6.45 11.92 -4.57
CA ASN A 60 -7.42 12.72 -5.33
C ASN A 60 -8.68 11.91 -5.62
N GLU A 61 -9.68 12.01 -4.77
CA GLU A 61 -10.97 11.33 -4.95
C GLU A 61 -11.98 12.15 -5.78
N SER A 62 -11.63 13.38 -6.20
CA SER A 62 -12.51 14.23 -7.02
C SER A 62 -12.47 13.88 -8.52
N ILE A 63 -11.58 12.97 -8.93
CA ILE A 63 -11.46 12.49 -10.31
C ILE A 63 -12.78 11.92 -10.80
N SER A 64 -13.22 12.38 -11.97
CA SER A 64 -14.49 12.01 -12.57
C SER A 64 -14.36 11.39 -13.98
N THR A 65 -13.22 11.60 -14.65
CA THR A 65 -12.97 11.16 -16.01
C THR A 65 -11.60 10.48 -16.16
N LEU A 66 -11.43 9.68 -17.22
CA LEU A 66 -10.13 9.12 -17.57
C LEU A 66 -9.08 10.21 -17.87
N ASP A 67 -9.48 11.28 -18.55
CA ASP A 67 -8.57 12.40 -18.87
C ASP A 67 -8.02 13.08 -17.61
N GLU A 68 -8.86 13.32 -16.60
CA GLU A 68 -8.41 13.82 -15.30
C GLU A 68 -7.48 12.87 -14.57
N LEU A 69 -7.77 11.57 -14.59
CA LEU A 69 -6.94 10.54 -14.00
C LEU A 69 -5.56 10.49 -14.67
N GLU A 70 -5.53 10.53 -16.00
CA GLU A 70 -4.29 10.58 -16.78
C GLU A 70 -3.47 11.83 -16.48
N LYS A 71 -4.11 13.02 -16.45
CA LYS A 71 -3.42 14.28 -16.14
C LYS A 71 -2.82 14.32 -14.75
N SER A 72 -3.48 13.72 -13.80
CA SER A 72 -3.04 13.63 -12.39
C SER A 72 -1.94 12.59 -12.18
N SER A 73 -1.63 11.77 -13.17
CA SER A 73 -0.64 10.68 -13.05
C SER A 73 0.74 11.11 -13.55
N ASP A 74 1.78 10.81 -12.76
CA ASP A 74 3.18 10.92 -13.19
C ASP A 74 3.61 9.70 -13.99
N LEU A 75 3.07 8.53 -13.62
CA LEU A 75 3.37 7.25 -14.21
C LEU A 75 2.08 6.46 -14.49
N ILE A 76 1.94 5.93 -15.71
CA ILE A 76 0.88 4.99 -16.08
C ILE A 76 1.54 3.74 -16.63
N VAL A 77 1.37 2.62 -15.94
CA VAL A 77 2.09 1.38 -16.23
C VAL A 77 1.19 0.15 -16.14
N LYS A 78 1.54 -0.86 -16.92
CA LYS A 78 1.07 -2.22 -16.70
C LYS A 78 2.13 -2.96 -15.89
N VAL A 79 1.72 -3.60 -14.80
CA VAL A 79 2.62 -4.25 -13.86
C VAL A 79 2.16 -5.64 -13.45
N LYS A 80 3.11 -6.44 -12.95
CA LYS A 80 2.85 -7.64 -12.17
C LYS A 80 3.39 -7.44 -10.76
N PRO A 81 2.53 -7.46 -9.74
CA PRO A 81 2.96 -7.28 -8.35
C PRO A 81 3.62 -8.55 -7.81
N ASP A 82 4.60 -8.36 -6.93
CA ASP A 82 5.19 -9.40 -6.09
C ASP A 82 4.47 -9.47 -4.73
N ASP A 83 5.02 -10.19 -3.77
CA ASP A 83 4.49 -10.20 -2.41
C ASP A 83 4.70 -8.83 -1.74
N GLY A 84 3.68 -8.37 -1.01
CA GLY A 84 3.77 -7.12 -0.27
C GLY A 84 4.32 -7.32 1.14
N LYS A 85 4.88 -6.28 1.73
CA LYS A 85 5.26 -6.24 3.13
C LYS A 85 4.56 -5.08 3.85
N LEU A 86 4.25 -5.25 5.14
CA LEU A 86 3.73 -4.16 5.95
C LEU A 86 4.78 -3.07 6.08
N PHE A 87 4.35 -1.84 5.86
CA PHE A 87 5.18 -0.65 5.98
C PHE A 87 4.36 0.47 6.66
N TYR A 88 4.50 0.62 7.98
CA TYR A 88 3.65 1.51 8.78
C TYR A 88 2.15 1.23 8.54
N ASN A 89 1.41 2.23 8.07
CA ASN A 89 -0.03 2.14 7.77
C ASN A 89 -0.31 1.79 6.30
N SER A 90 0.66 1.23 5.58
CA SER A 90 0.54 0.85 4.18
C SER A 90 1.11 -0.55 3.93
N ILE A 91 0.86 -1.07 2.74
CA ILE A 91 1.57 -2.24 2.22
C ILE A 91 2.52 -1.76 1.14
N GLU A 92 3.81 -1.87 1.39
CA GLU A 92 4.83 -1.67 0.35
C GLU A 92 4.89 -2.91 -0.53
N ARG A 93 4.67 -2.71 -1.82
CA ARG A 93 4.71 -3.78 -2.80
C ARG A 93 5.72 -3.50 -3.89
N GLN A 94 6.58 -4.45 -4.12
CA GLN A 94 7.46 -4.47 -5.28
C GLN A 94 6.66 -4.92 -6.51
N VAL A 95 6.77 -4.21 -7.62
CA VAL A 95 6.10 -4.56 -8.86
C VAL A 95 7.06 -4.51 -10.04
N LYS A 96 6.91 -5.46 -10.95
CA LYS A 96 7.68 -5.50 -12.20
C LYS A 96 6.89 -4.84 -13.32
N ILE A 97 7.50 -3.90 -14.03
CA ILE A 97 6.89 -3.19 -15.16
C ILE A 97 6.82 -4.13 -16.36
N ILE A 98 5.60 -4.33 -16.87
CA ILE A 98 5.33 -5.09 -18.11
C ILE A 98 5.26 -4.13 -19.29
N ASP A 99 4.55 -3.00 -19.12
CA ASP A 99 4.41 -1.99 -20.15
C ASP A 99 4.34 -0.58 -19.54
N ILE A 100 4.71 0.44 -20.32
CA ILE A 100 4.71 1.84 -19.90
C ILE A 100 3.88 2.63 -20.90
N TYR A 101 2.86 3.34 -20.39
CA TYR A 101 1.96 4.16 -21.19
C TYR A 101 2.20 5.66 -20.98
N ARG A 102 2.69 6.04 -19.81
CA ARG A 102 3.16 7.38 -19.45
C ARG A 102 4.29 7.25 -18.44
N ASP A 103 5.34 8.05 -18.61
CA ASP A 103 6.48 8.07 -17.69
C ASP A 103 7.13 9.45 -17.72
N LYS A 104 7.41 10.00 -16.55
CA LYS A 104 8.19 11.23 -16.35
C LYS A 104 9.61 10.95 -15.84
N ASP A 105 9.95 9.69 -15.57
CA ASP A 105 11.16 9.30 -14.84
C ASP A 105 12.14 8.45 -15.64
N SER A 106 11.87 8.22 -16.93
CA SER A 106 12.70 7.44 -17.86
C SER A 106 12.89 5.96 -17.47
N LEU A 107 11.84 5.35 -16.93
CA LEU A 107 11.76 3.93 -16.60
C LEU A 107 11.72 3.05 -17.87
N LYS A 108 12.03 1.77 -17.70
CA LYS A 108 12.04 0.79 -18.81
C LYS A 108 11.16 -0.42 -18.47
N LYS A 109 10.66 -1.08 -19.51
CA LYS A 109 10.03 -2.40 -19.36
C LYS A 109 11.01 -3.37 -18.68
N GLY A 110 10.53 -4.08 -17.69
CA GLY A 110 11.34 -4.99 -16.88
C GLY A 110 11.92 -4.36 -15.61
N ASP A 111 11.91 -3.03 -15.48
CA ASP A 111 12.32 -2.36 -14.25
C ASP A 111 11.37 -2.71 -13.11
N THR A 112 11.87 -2.58 -11.92
CA THR A 112 11.13 -2.77 -10.68
C THR A 112 10.90 -1.43 -10.01
N ILE A 113 9.66 -1.18 -9.59
CA ILE A 113 9.28 -0.02 -8.79
C ILE A 113 8.58 -0.47 -7.51
N TYR A 114 8.41 0.44 -6.57
CA TYR A 114 7.72 0.20 -5.31
C TYR A 114 6.39 0.96 -5.30
N ILE A 115 5.33 0.29 -4.86
CA ILE A 115 4.01 0.88 -4.69
C ILE A 115 3.66 0.83 -3.21
N GLN A 116 3.31 1.96 -2.62
CA GLN A 116 2.70 1.98 -1.29
C GLN A 116 1.18 1.92 -1.45
N GLU A 117 0.63 0.74 -1.21
CA GLU A 117 -0.81 0.50 -1.24
C GLU A 117 -1.44 1.07 0.04
N PRO A 118 -2.50 1.93 -0.06
CA PRO A 118 -3.15 2.54 1.10
C PRO A 118 -4.04 1.54 1.84
N PHE A 119 -3.41 0.56 2.44
CA PHE A 119 -4.04 -0.57 3.09
C PHE A 119 -3.14 -1.08 4.21
N SER A 120 -3.71 -1.38 5.37
CA SER A 120 -2.96 -1.97 6.47
C SER A 120 -3.72 -3.12 7.13
N ILE A 121 -3.00 -3.94 7.90
CA ILE A 121 -3.55 -5.10 8.58
C ILE A 121 -3.27 -4.95 10.07
N SER A 122 -4.33 -4.94 10.86
CA SER A 122 -4.25 -5.05 12.31
C SER A 122 -4.48 -6.51 12.71
N TYR A 123 -3.54 -7.09 13.44
CA TYR A 123 -3.60 -8.49 13.89
C TYR A 123 -3.41 -8.65 15.40
N LEU A 124 -3.66 -7.58 16.14
CA LEU A 124 -3.71 -7.64 17.60
C LEU A 124 -4.99 -8.39 18.01
N LYS A 125 -4.84 -9.34 18.92
CA LYS A 125 -5.96 -10.18 19.39
C LYS A 125 -7.13 -9.31 19.87
N GLY A 126 -8.30 -9.55 19.28
CA GLY A 126 -9.53 -8.79 19.53
C GLY A 126 -9.65 -7.46 18.77
N MET A 127 -8.69 -7.19 17.85
CA MET A 127 -8.68 -6.00 16.99
C MET A 127 -8.23 -6.38 15.56
N GLU A 128 -8.54 -7.61 15.14
CA GLU A 128 -8.16 -8.12 13.82
C GLU A 128 -8.98 -7.42 12.73
N SER A 129 -8.30 -6.60 11.93
CA SER A 129 -8.98 -5.85 10.86
C SER A 129 -8.11 -5.64 9.62
N MET A 130 -8.80 -5.49 8.51
CA MET A 130 -8.28 -5.05 7.22
C MET A 130 -8.62 -3.56 7.05
N ASN A 131 -7.64 -2.69 7.29
CA ASN A 131 -7.85 -1.26 7.25
C ASN A 131 -7.56 -0.73 5.85
N SER A 132 -8.56 -0.24 5.18
CA SER A 132 -8.49 0.28 3.82
C SER A 132 -8.78 1.77 3.80
N GLU A 133 -8.01 2.50 3.03
CA GLU A 133 -8.31 3.90 2.79
C GLU A 133 -9.32 4.02 1.64
N LYS A 134 -10.47 4.59 1.96
CA LYS A 134 -11.56 4.91 1.01
C LYS A 134 -11.90 3.78 0.03
N GLY A 135 -11.91 2.53 0.49
CA GLY A 135 -12.33 1.39 -0.33
C GLY A 135 -11.24 0.80 -1.24
N TYR A 136 -9.97 1.12 -1.00
CA TYR A 136 -8.87 0.44 -1.71
C TYR A 136 -8.85 -1.05 -1.39
N VAL A 137 -8.54 -1.90 -2.37
CA VAL A 137 -8.35 -3.34 -2.17
C VAL A 137 -6.94 -3.71 -2.62
N LEU A 138 -6.27 -4.58 -1.87
CA LEU A 138 -4.91 -5.03 -2.16
C LEU A 138 -4.79 -5.69 -3.53
N MET A 139 -3.68 -5.44 -4.22
CA MET A 139 -3.34 -6.16 -5.44
C MET A 139 -3.10 -7.65 -5.15
N ASN A 140 -3.54 -8.50 -6.06
CA ASN A 140 -3.25 -9.93 -6.04
C ASN A 140 -1.99 -10.20 -6.86
N SER A 141 -0.97 -10.87 -6.28
CA SER A 141 0.30 -11.18 -6.94
C SER A 141 0.16 -12.10 -8.17
N ASN A 142 -0.98 -12.75 -8.34
CA ASN A 142 -1.26 -13.61 -9.51
C ASN A 142 -1.91 -12.87 -10.68
N GLN A 143 -2.15 -11.56 -10.56
CA GLN A 143 -2.83 -10.74 -11.56
C GLN A 143 -1.91 -9.68 -12.15
N GLU A 144 -2.31 -9.13 -13.30
CA GLU A 144 -1.67 -7.97 -13.90
C GLU A 144 -2.58 -6.75 -13.75
N TYR A 145 -1.97 -5.58 -13.48
CA TYR A 145 -2.70 -4.35 -13.23
C TYR A 145 -2.23 -3.22 -14.13
N ILE A 146 -3.16 -2.39 -14.57
CA ILE A 146 -2.88 -1.04 -15.08
C ILE A 146 -2.99 -0.10 -13.90
N LEU A 147 -1.91 0.63 -13.61
CA LEU A 147 -1.82 1.54 -12.47
C LEU A 147 -1.63 2.97 -12.93
N PHE A 148 -2.33 3.89 -12.24
CA PHE A 148 -2.23 5.34 -12.37
C PHE A 148 -1.60 5.88 -11.09
N LEU A 149 -0.36 6.35 -11.18
CA LEU A 149 0.51 6.57 -10.04
C LEU A 149 1.04 8.00 -10.00
N LYS A 150 1.28 8.51 -8.81
CA LYS A 150 2.04 9.73 -8.54
C LYS A 150 3.22 9.43 -7.63
N HIS A 151 4.25 10.27 -7.65
CA HIS A 151 5.31 10.22 -6.64
C HIS A 151 4.76 10.51 -5.24
N LEU A 152 5.52 10.07 -4.24
CA LEU A 152 5.30 10.51 -2.86
C LEU A 152 5.39 12.04 -2.78
N ASP A 153 4.50 12.68 -2.04
CA ASP A 153 4.64 14.09 -1.77
C ASP A 153 5.87 14.34 -0.90
N LYS A 154 6.59 15.41 -1.16
CA LYS A 154 7.83 15.75 -0.46
C LYS A 154 7.80 17.19 0.03
N ALA A 155 8.44 17.45 1.17
CA ALA A 155 8.66 18.79 1.66
C ALA A 155 9.58 19.58 0.73
N ASP A 156 9.44 20.91 0.75
CA ASP A 156 10.29 21.80 -0.03
C ASP A 156 11.79 21.59 0.30
N GLY A 157 12.61 21.46 -0.74
CA GLY A 157 14.04 21.20 -0.60
C GLY A 157 14.42 19.75 -0.32
N TYR A 158 13.46 18.86 -0.05
CA TYR A 158 13.75 17.42 0.10
C TYR A 158 14.08 16.78 -1.25
N LYS A 159 15.09 15.92 -1.26
CA LYS A 159 15.45 15.08 -2.42
C LYS A 159 15.21 13.63 -2.07
N TYR A 160 14.47 12.93 -2.91
CA TYR A 160 14.26 11.49 -2.76
C TYR A 160 15.59 10.75 -2.67
N LYS A 161 15.66 9.79 -1.74
CA LYS A 161 16.83 8.94 -1.50
C LYS A 161 16.53 7.52 -1.97
N ASP A 162 17.56 6.87 -2.48
CA ASP A 162 17.53 5.45 -2.84
C ASP A 162 16.21 5.00 -3.52
N ASN A 163 15.47 4.10 -2.89
CA ASN A 163 14.23 3.55 -3.41
C ASN A 163 13.08 4.56 -3.46
N GLU A 164 13.13 5.66 -2.68
CA GLU A 164 12.07 6.70 -2.74
C GLU A 164 11.91 7.28 -4.15
N LYS A 165 12.99 7.31 -4.95
CA LYS A 165 12.96 7.80 -6.35
C LYS A 165 12.08 6.97 -7.27
N ILE A 166 11.90 5.70 -6.93
CA ILE A 166 11.12 4.73 -7.68
C ILE A 166 9.95 4.19 -6.85
N THR A 167 9.57 4.93 -5.80
CA THR A 167 8.39 4.63 -4.97
C THR A 167 7.26 5.55 -5.35
N TYR A 168 6.11 4.95 -5.60
CA TYR A 168 4.90 5.61 -6.04
C TYR A 168 3.70 5.26 -5.15
N VAL A 169 2.68 6.08 -5.23
CA VAL A 169 1.38 5.85 -4.62
C VAL A 169 0.28 5.96 -5.67
N PRO A 170 -0.88 5.35 -5.46
CA PRO A 170 -2.06 5.59 -6.29
C PRO A 170 -2.44 7.07 -6.33
N VAL A 171 -2.89 7.58 -7.47
CA VAL A 171 -3.44 8.95 -7.56
C VAL A 171 -4.76 9.05 -6.78
N SER A 172 -5.62 8.04 -6.91
CA SER A 172 -6.88 7.86 -6.19
C SER A 172 -6.93 6.47 -5.59
N THR A 173 -7.55 6.29 -4.45
CA THR A 173 -7.65 4.98 -3.79
C THR A 173 -8.47 4.00 -4.62
N ARG A 174 -9.57 4.45 -5.22
CA ARG A 174 -10.50 3.60 -5.99
C ARG A 174 -10.30 3.62 -7.50
N LEU A 175 -9.75 4.73 -8.06
CA LEU A 175 -9.69 4.95 -9.50
C LEU A 175 -8.29 4.76 -10.11
N SER A 176 -7.30 4.27 -9.34
CA SER A 176 -5.92 4.17 -9.84
C SER A 176 -5.44 2.77 -10.17
N LYS A 177 -6.29 1.75 -9.97
CA LYS A 177 -5.91 0.35 -10.13
C LYS A 177 -6.98 -0.41 -10.90
N TYR A 178 -6.58 -1.07 -12.01
CA TYR A 178 -7.49 -1.80 -12.88
C TYR A 178 -6.94 -3.17 -13.24
N CYS A 179 -7.75 -4.21 -13.04
CA CYS A 179 -7.48 -5.59 -13.42
C CYS A 179 -8.71 -6.16 -14.13
N ARG A 180 -8.53 -6.80 -15.30
CA ARG A 180 -9.66 -7.34 -16.08
C ARG A 180 -10.41 -8.47 -15.37
N GLN A 181 -9.71 -9.18 -14.48
CA GLN A 181 -10.25 -10.33 -13.76
C GLN A 181 -10.99 -9.94 -12.47
N GLU A 182 -10.79 -8.71 -12.00
CA GLU A 182 -11.41 -8.20 -10.79
C GLU A 182 -12.59 -7.28 -11.12
N LYS A 183 -13.61 -7.31 -10.27
CA LYS A 183 -14.78 -6.43 -10.40
C LYS A 183 -14.91 -5.52 -9.18
N PRO A 184 -15.40 -4.29 -9.35
CA PRO A 184 -15.69 -3.42 -8.22
C PRO A 184 -16.85 -3.99 -7.40
N LEU A 185 -16.73 -3.93 -6.08
CA LEU A 185 -17.76 -4.38 -5.14
C LEU A 185 -18.57 -3.18 -4.68
N LEU A 186 -19.91 -3.26 -4.84
CA LEU A 186 -20.86 -2.31 -4.26
C LEU A 186 -21.46 -2.95 -3.00
N VAL A 187 -21.32 -2.29 -1.86
CA VAL A 187 -21.85 -2.76 -0.57
C VAL A 187 -22.78 -1.73 0.06
N ASN A 188 -23.68 -2.17 0.93
CA ASN A 188 -24.44 -1.26 1.77
C ASN A 188 -23.54 -0.70 2.89
N ALA A 189 -23.66 0.59 3.18
CA ALA A 189 -22.89 1.23 4.26
C ALA A 189 -23.10 0.52 5.61
N SER A 190 -24.32 0.08 5.91
CA SER A 190 -24.63 -0.66 7.15
C SER A 190 -23.77 -1.92 7.31
N LYS A 191 -23.45 -2.62 6.22
CA LYS A 191 -22.61 -3.83 6.28
C LYS A 191 -21.18 -3.53 6.78
N ILE A 192 -20.70 -2.32 6.52
CA ILE A 192 -19.40 -1.84 7.02
C ILE A 192 -19.54 -1.37 8.47
N GLU A 193 -20.56 -0.57 8.76
CA GLU A 193 -20.83 0.00 10.09
C GLU A 193 -21.08 -1.10 11.14
N ASP A 194 -21.78 -2.16 10.76
CA ASP A 194 -22.10 -3.31 11.62
C ASP A 194 -20.95 -4.32 11.73
N GLY A 195 -19.82 -4.10 11.01
CA GLY A 195 -18.67 -5.01 11.03
C GLY A 195 -18.93 -6.35 10.33
N GLU A 196 -19.82 -6.40 9.37
CA GLU A 196 -20.23 -7.62 8.67
C GLU A 196 -19.55 -7.84 7.31
N LEU A 197 -18.60 -6.96 6.93
CA LEU A 197 -17.80 -7.10 5.73
C LEU A 197 -16.45 -7.71 6.09
N TYR A 198 -16.19 -8.92 5.64
CA TYR A 198 -14.96 -9.66 5.92
C TYR A 198 -14.03 -9.70 4.71
N TYR A 199 -12.72 -9.91 4.93
CA TYR A 199 -11.73 -9.97 3.85
C TYR A 199 -12.07 -10.98 2.75
N LYS A 200 -12.63 -12.13 3.11
CA LYS A 200 -13.12 -13.14 2.14
C LYS A 200 -14.12 -12.60 1.15
N ASP A 201 -14.92 -11.59 1.54
CA ASP A 201 -16.00 -11.03 0.71
C ASP A 201 -15.49 -10.07 -0.36
N PHE A 202 -14.29 -9.46 -0.15
CA PHE A 202 -13.76 -8.43 -1.05
C PHE A 202 -12.34 -8.67 -1.60
N LYS A 203 -11.62 -9.70 -1.13
CA LYS A 203 -10.22 -9.96 -1.49
C LYS A 203 -9.93 -10.14 -2.98
N THR A 204 -10.96 -10.36 -3.79
CA THR A 204 -10.88 -10.51 -5.24
C THR A 204 -11.53 -9.35 -5.99
N SER A 205 -11.87 -8.28 -5.27
CA SER A 205 -12.48 -7.09 -5.86
C SER A 205 -11.42 -6.06 -6.24
N SER A 206 -11.71 -5.23 -7.25
CA SER A 206 -10.80 -4.15 -7.63
C SER A 206 -10.84 -2.96 -6.67
N ALA A 207 -12.01 -2.66 -6.12
CA ALA A 207 -12.26 -1.61 -5.14
C ALA A 207 -13.62 -1.82 -4.46
N ILE A 208 -13.87 -1.15 -3.33
CA ILE A 208 -15.14 -1.19 -2.59
C ILE A 208 -15.84 0.17 -2.72
N PHE A 209 -17.14 0.15 -3.00
CA PHE A 209 -17.99 1.32 -3.14
C PHE A 209 -19.23 1.18 -2.26
N ILE A 210 -19.66 2.31 -1.69
CA ILE A 210 -20.93 2.41 -0.95
C ILE A 210 -21.96 3.24 -1.70
N LYS A 211 -21.55 3.97 -2.74
CA LYS A 211 -22.43 4.80 -3.57
C LYS A 211 -22.49 4.25 -5.00
N THR A 212 -23.70 4.04 -5.49
CA THR A 212 -23.92 3.54 -6.86
C THR A 212 -23.34 4.48 -7.93
N GLU A 213 -23.37 5.79 -7.71
CA GLU A 213 -22.81 6.77 -8.65
C GLU A 213 -21.29 6.61 -8.82
N GLU A 214 -20.55 6.41 -7.73
CA GLU A 214 -19.10 6.19 -7.74
C GLU A 214 -18.75 4.84 -8.38
N TRP A 215 -19.54 3.81 -8.09
CA TRP A 215 -19.41 2.49 -8.70
C TRP A 215 -19.65 2.54 -10.22
N ASN A 216 -20.69 3.27 -10.68
CA ASN A 216 -20.96 3.49 -12.10
C ASN A 216 -19.81 4.24 -12.79
N ARG A 217 -19.29 5.28 -12.13
CA ARG A 217 -18.13 6.06 -12.61
C ARG A 217 -16.91 5.17 -12.79
N TYR A 218 -16.57 4.35 -11.80
CA TYR A 218 -15.48 3.38 -11.90
C TYR A 218 -15.65 2.48 -13.13
N ASN A 219 -16.82 1.89 -13.34
CA ASN A 219 -17.06 0.99 -14.46
C ASN A 219 -16.94 1.70 -15.83
N ALA A 220 -17.41 2.93 -15.92
CA ALA A 220 -17.29 3.75 -17.14
C ALA A 220 -15.82 4.05 -17.48
N ILE A 221 -15.01 4.43 -16.47
CA ILE A 221 -13.57 4.67 -16.63
C ILE A 221 -12.84 3.37 -16.95
N ALA A 222 -13.15 2.27 -16.26
CA ALA A 222 -12.54 0.97 -16.48
C ALA A 222 -12.74 0.47 -17.93
N SER A 223 -13.94 0.65 -18.49
CA SER A 223 -14.20 0.33 -19.90
C SER A 223 -13.28 1.09 -20.85
N GLN A 224 -13.13 2.41 -20.67
CA GLN A 224 -12.25 3.24 -21.48
C GLN A 224 -10.77 2.84 -21.35
N ILE A 225 -10.34 2.48 -20.12
CA ILE A 225 -8.97 2.03 -19.84
C ILE A 225 -8.68 0.73 -20.57
N TYR A 226 -9.60 -0.24 -20.51
CA TYR A 226 -9.42 -1.54 -21.15
C TYR A 226 -9.45 -1.46 -22.67
N ASP A 227 -10.07 -0.43 -23.24
CA ASP A 227 -10.03 -0.18 -24.70
C ASP A 227 -8.74 0.54 -25.10
N LYS A 228 -8.26 1.47 -24.29
CA LYS A 228 -7.09 2.29 -24.57
C LYS A 228 -5.77 1.58 -24.31
N TYR A 229 -5.67 0.86 -23.18
CA TYR A 229 -4.44 0.22 -22.70
C TYR A 229 -4.54 -1.32 -22.85
N LYS A 230 -4.13 -1.81 -23.98
CA LYS A 230 -4.22 -3.25 -24.36
C LYS A 230 -2.97 -4.02 -24.00
#